data_c8683489d778e9b4cc44ba1d6f45b200
#
_entry.id   c8683489d778e9b4cc44ba1d6f45b200
#
_cell.length_a   1.000
_cell.length_b   1.000
_cell.length_c   1.000
_cell.angle_alpha   90.00
_cell.angle_beta   90.00
_cell.angle_gamma   90.00
#
_symmetry.space_group_name_H-M   'P 1'
#
loop_
_entity.id
_entity.type
_entity.pdbx_description
1 polymer ?
#
loop_
_entity_poly.entity_id
_entity_poly.type
_entity_poly.pdbx_seq_one_letter_code
_entity_poly.pdbx_strand_id
1 'polypeptide(L)'
;MRRMRIIVLLCACILLCACPKQPIQRYITLVNKSGKEIVCQQLWCATITNADTLCECRIPTQGILANSSYLYESKYGWESDLGFLPYIQYLVLDAEKFHEYRSAPCDTIQKYVPVLYRYQLKLEDLEQMNWTVVYPPEGEN
;
A
#
# COMPACT_ATOMS: atom_id res chain seq x y z
N MET A 1 -37.59 16.47 39.89
CA MET A 1 -36.12 16.33 39.86
C MET A 1 -35.64 14.94 39.43
N ARG A 2 -36.20 13.83 39.89
CA ARG A 2 -35.75 12.46 39.54
C ARG A 2 -35.96 12.11 38.06
N ARG A 3 -37.09 12.49 37.45
CA ARG A 3 -37.41 12.24 36.05
C ARG A 3 -36.52 13.02 35.08
N MET A 4 -36.11 14.23 35.41
CA MET A 4 -35.24 15.08 34.60
C MET A 4 -33.81 14.53 34.54
N ARG A 5 -33.30 13.91 35.61
CA ARG A 5 -31.99 13.27 35.67
C ARG A 5 -31.93 12.00 34.79
N ILE A 6 -33.03 11.24 34.69
CA ILE A 6 -33.13 10.04 33.84
C ILE A 6 -33.11 10.41 32.38
N ILE A 7 -33.82 11.49 31.98
CA ILE A 7 -33.83 11.97 30.58
C ILE A 7 -32.44 12.46 30.15
N VAL A 8 -31.73 13.18 31.01
CA VAL A 8 -30.37 13.67 30.71
C VAL A 8 -29.37 12.50 30.55
N LEU A 9 -29.51 11.47 31.42
CA LEU A 9 -28.68 10.25 31.30
C LEU A 9 -28.97 9.45 30.00
N LEU A 10 -30.24 9.34 29.59
CA LEU A 10 -30.63 8.67 28.35
C LEU A 10 -30.10 9.43 27.12
N CYS A 11 -30.21 10.77 27.11
CA CYS A 11 -29.64 11.58 26.01
C CYS A 11 -28.10 11.46 25.93
N ALA A 12 -27.39 11.42 27.04
CA ALA A 12 -25.95 11.23 27.07
C ALA A 12 -25.52 9.87 26.52
N CYS A 13 -26.28 8.80 26.82
CA CYS A 13 -26.00 7.47 26.24
C CYS A 13 -26.23 7.39 24.74
N ILE A 14 -27.20 8.11 24.16
CA ILE A 14 -27.49 8.13 22.73
C ILE A 14 -26.38 8.86 21.97
N LEU A 15 -25.79 9.89 22.54
CA LEU A 15 -24.67 10.64 21.94
C LEU A 15 -23.36 9.84 21.89
N LEU A 16 -23.19 8.86 22.78
CA LEU A 16 -22.00 8.00 22.81
C LEU A 16 -22.06 6.81 21.84
N CYS A 17 -23.24 6.50 21.28
CA CYS A 17 -23.42 5.39 20.34
C CYS A 17 -23.31 5.78 18.85
N ALA A 18 -23.12 7.04 18.53
CA ALA A 18 -22.80 7.47 17.17
C ALA A 18 -21.31 7.24 16.92
N CYS A 19 -20.88 5.99 16.75
CA CYS A 19 -19.59 5.71 16.12
C CYS A 19 -19.60 6.33 14.74
N PRO A 20 -18.83 7.37 14.44
CA PRO A 20 -18.72 7.86 13.08
C PRO A 20 -18.16 6.70 12.26
N LYS A 21 -18.89 6.28 11.21
CA LYS A 21 -18.34 5.34 10.22
C LYS A 21 -17.08 5.98 9.70
N GLN A 22 -15.94 5.37 9.96
CA GLN A 22 -14.69 5.85 9.37
C GLN A 22 -14.85 5.83 7.84
N PRO A 23 -14.40 6.88 7.15
CA PRO A 23 -14.43 6.88 5.70
C PRO A 23 -13.62 5.71 5.18
N ILE A 24 -14.16 4.99 4.19
CA ILE A 24 -13.48 3.86 3.54
C ILE A 24 -12.20 4.39 2.89
N GLN A 25 -11.06 3.85 3.33
CA GLN A 25 -9.77 4.23 2.75
C GLN A 25 -9.58 3.52 1.40
N ARG A 26 -9.59 4.30 0.33
CA ARG A 26 -9.48 3.79 -1.04
C ARG A 26 -8.11 3.92 -1.66
N TYR A 27 -7.26 4.80 -1.14
CA TYR A 27 -6.01 5.16 -1.79
C TYR A 27 -4.81 4.88 -0.89
N ILE A 28 -3.79 4.24 -1.47
CA ILE A 28 -2.43 4.21 -0.93
C ILE A 28 -1.60 5.11 -1.85
N THR A 29 -0.90 6.08 -1.29
CA THR A 29 0.01 6.96 -2.01
C THR A 29 1.42 6.41 -1.91
N LEU A 30 2.07 6.11 -3.04
CA LEU A 30 3.50 5.83 -3.05
C LEU A 30 4.25 7.06 -3.57
N VAL A 31 5.13 7.59 -2.74
CA VAL A 31 5.91 8.81 -3.02
C VAL A 31 7.35 8.42 -3.34
N ASN A 32 7.82 8.77 -4.52
CA ASN A 32 9.21 8.60 -4.92
C ASN A 32 10.00 9.88 -4.57
N LYS A 33 10.78 9.84 -3.49
CA LYS A 33 11.72 10.91 -3.10
C LYS A 33 13.15 10.66 -3.62
N SER A 34 13.38 9.58 -4.37
CA SER A 34 14.67 9.37 -5.01
C SER A 34 14.87 10.34 -6.17
N GLY A 35 16.12 10.63 -6.49
CA GLY A 35 16.46 11.51 -7.62
C GLY A 35 16.26 10.84 -9.00
N LYS A 36 15.67 9.65 -9.08
CA LYS A 36 15.51 8.84 -10.30
C LYS A 36 14.09 8.35 -10.46
N GLU A 37 13.71 8.03 -11.69
CA GLU A 37 12.50 7.23 -11.92
C GLU A 37 12.65 5.85 -11.29
N ILE A 38 11.57 5.33 -10.74
CA ILE A 38 11.45 3.96 -10.26
C ILE A 38 10.26 3.30 -10.95
N VAL A 39 10.28 1.97 -10.99
CA VAL A 39 9.10 1.19 -11.35
C VAL A 39 8.62 0.48 -10.10
N CYS A 40 7.35 0.62 -9.79
CA CYS A 40 6.73 -0.05 -8.66
C CYS A 40 5.79 -1.14 -9.13
N GLN A 41 5.94 -2.34 -8.59
CA GLN A 41 5.07 -3.48 -8.80
C GLN A 41 4.34 -3.81 -7.50
N GLN A 42 3.01 -3.83 -7.56
CA GLN A 42 2.17 -4.27 -6.46
C GLN A 42 1.93 -5.78 -6.57
N LEU A 43 2.11 -6.52 -5.48
CA LEU A 43 1.90 -7.96 -5.42
C LEU A 43 0.71 -8.28 -4.50
N TRP A 44 -0.25 -9.04 -5.04
CA TRP A 44 -1.46 -9.48 -4.36
C TRP A 44 -1.42 -10.92 -3.85
N CYS A 45 -0.32 -11.65 -4.11
CA CYS A 45 -0.26 -13.08 -3.85
C CYS A 45 0.10 -13.37 -2.39
N ALA A 46 -0.87 -13.78 -1.60
CA ALA A 46 -0.68 -14.24 -0.22
C ALA A 46 0.12 -15.54 -0.10
N THR A 47 0.32 -16.28 -1.19
CA THR A 47 0.90 -17.64 -1.21
C THR A 47 2.34 -17.70 -1.69
N ILE A 48 2.93 -16.57 -2.11
CA ILE A 48 4.32 -16.57 -2.59
C ILE A 48 5.25 -16.45 -1.39
N THR A 49 5.68 -17.58 -0.87
CA THR A 49 6.68 -17.68 0.20
C THR A 49 8.07 -17.24 -0.24
N ASN A 50 8.32 -17.16 -1.57
CA ASN A 50 9.54 -16.64 -2.18
C ASN A 50 9.17 -15.54 -3.15
N ALA A 51 8.89 -14.34 -2.63
CA ALA A 51 8.56 -13.16 -3.43
C ALA A 51 9.77 -12.60 -4.24
N ASP A 52 10.67 -13.48 -4.68
CA ASP A 52 11.75 -13.14 -5.60
C ASP A 52 11.29 -13.14 -7.07
N THR A 53 10.01 -13.47 -7.30
CA THR A 53 9.50 -13.64 -8.65
C THR A 53 8.72 -12.41 -9.11
N LEU A 54 9.42 -11.50 -9.78
CA LEU A 54 8.85 -10.34 -10.51
C LEU A 54 7.74 -10.72 -11.50
N CYS A 55 7.51 -12.00 -11.73
CA CYS A 55 6.74 -12.50 -12.86
C CYS A 55 5.54 -13.37 -12.51
N GLU A 56 5.39 -13.85 -11.28
CA GLU A 56 4.32 -14.80 -10.94
C GLU A 56 2.94 -14.14 -10.80
N CYS A 57 2.91 -12.88 -10.46
CA CYS A 57 1.68 -12.10 -10.41
C CYS A 57 1.74 -11.05 -11.52
N ARG A 58 1.03 -11.28 -12.62
CA ARG A 58 0.86 -10.32 -13.74
C ARG A 58 0.09 -9.09 -13.28
N ILE A 59 0.72 -8.26 -12.46
CA ILE A 59 0.13 -7.02 -11.99
C ILE A 59 0.77 -5.86 -12.74
N PRO A 60 0.00 -4.83 -13.05
CA PRO A 60 0.52 -3.67 -13.75
C PRO A 60 1.66 -3.05 -12.94
N THR A 61 2.80 -2.91 -13.59
CA THR A 61 3.91 -2.13 -13.08
C THR A 61 3.65 -0.66 -13.37
N GLN A 62 3.91 0.18 -12.40
CA GLN A 62 3.73 1.63 -12.52
C GLN A 62 5.07 2.35 -12.45
N GLY A 63 5.39 3.11 -13.52
CA GLY A 63 6.51 4.06 -13.51
C GLY A 63 6.17 5.27 -12.64
N ILE A 64 7.08 5.66 -11.75
CA ILE A 64 6.93 6.82 -10.86
C ILE A 64 8.17 7.70 -11.03
N LEU A 65 7.98 8.87 -11.62
CA LEU A 65 9.07 9.82 -11.88
C LEU A 65 9.74 10.27 -10.58
N ALA A 66 10.96 10.79 -10.70
CA ALA A 66 11.68 11.40 -9.58
C ALA A 66 10.84 12.48 -8.91
N ASN A 67 10.80 12.48 -7.58
CA ASN A 67 10.08 13.44 -6.76
C ASN A 67 8.58 13.56 -7.07
N SER A 68 7.97 12.48 -7.55
CA SER A 68 6.54 12.40 -7.83
C SER A 68 5.88 11.28 -7.01
N SER A 69 4.57 11.13 -7.16
CA SER A 69 3.80 10.11 -6.46
C SER A 69 2.81 9.43 -7.39
N TYR A 70 2.38 8.23 -6.98
CA TYR A 70 1.32 7.48 -7.62
C TYR A 70 0.29 7.02 -6.59
N LEU A 71 -1.00 7.02 -6.99
CA LEU A 71 -2.12 6.58 -6.16
C LEU A 71 -2.56 5.18 -6.58
N TYR A 72 -2.43 4.23 -5.68
CA TYR A 72 -3.00 2.90 -5.84
C TYR A 72 -4.41 2.89 -5.28
N GLU A 73 -5.39 2.57 -6.12
CA GLU A 73 -6.80 2.56 -5.75
C GLU A 73 -7.32 1.15 -5.47
N SER A 74 -8.03 0.97 -4.35
CA SER A 74 -8.85 -0.19 -4.08
C SER A 74 -10.31 0.07 -4.43
N LYS A 75 -10.95 -0.85 -5.14
CA LYS A 75 -12.37 -0.78 -5.48
C LYS A 75 -13.27 -0.87 -4.24
N TYR A 76 -12.89 -1.67 -3.26
CA TYR A 76 -13.72 -1.98 -2.09
C TYR A 76 -13.21 -1.35 -0.80
N GLY A 77 -12.02 -0.72 -0.85
CA GLY A 77 -11.29 -0.18 0.29
C GLY A 77 -10.20 -1.13 0.78
N TRP A 78 -9.08 -0.55 1.18
CA TRP A 78 -7.88 -1.31 1.56
C TRP A 78 -8.07 -2.13 2.83
N GLU A 79 -8.92 -1.67 3.76
CA GLU A 79 -9.29 -2.44 4.96
C GLU A 79 -9.99 -3.75 4.59
N SER A 80 -10.84 -3.71 3.55
CA SER A 80 -11.51 -4.91 3.04
C SER A 80 -10.53 -5.84 2.36
N ASP A 81 -9.66 -5.32 1.49
CA ASP A 81 -8.67 -6.13 0.76
C ASP A 81 -7.67 -6.79 1.72
N LEU A 82 -7.18 -6.06 2.72
CA LEU A 82 -6.27 -6.56 3.75
C LEU A 82 -6.96 -7.45 4.78
N GLY A 83 -8.28 -7.47 4.83
CA GLY A 83 -9.06 -8.45 5.61
C GLY A 83 -8.92 -9.87 5.06
N PHE A 84 -8.60 -10.02 3.77
CA PHE A 84 -8.38 -11.32 3.11
C PHE A 84 -6.90 -11.63 2.89
N LEU A 85 -6.03 -10.62 2.91
CA LEU A 85 -4.59 -10.74 2.67
C LEU A 85 -3.83 -10.40 3.95
N PRO A 86 -2.82 -11.21 4.33
CA PRO A 86 -2.03 -10.93 5.54
C PRO A 86 -1.21 -9.63 5.41
N TYR A 87 -0.88 -9.22 4.19
CA TYR A 87 -0.12 -8.01 3.85
C TYR A 87 -0.24 -7.71 2.36
N ILE A 88 0.08 -6.47 1.99
CA ILE A 88 0.34 -6.07 0.61
C ILE A 88 1.85 -5.89 0.41
N GLN A 89 2.34 -6.23 -0.78
CA GLN A 89 3.74 -6.01 -1.14
C GLN A 89 3.88 -5.00 -2.27
N TYR A 90 4.90 -4.17 -2.17
CA TYR A 90 5.38 -3.32 -3.25
C TYR A 90 6.86 -3.63 -3.51
N LEU A 91 7.20 -3.99 -4.75
CA LEU A 91 8.57 -4.09 -5.21
C LEU A 91 8.93 -2.79 -5.93
N VAL A 92 9.96 -2.12 -5.44
CA VAL A 92 10.56 -0.97 -6.11
C VAL A 92 11.72 -1.46 -6.96
N LEU A 93 11.65 -1.20 -8.25
CA LEU A 93 12.58 -1.69 -9.26
C LEU A 93 13.36 -0.55 -9.89
N ASP A 94 14.56 -0.86 -10.35
CA ASP A 94 15.32 0.05 -11.20
C ASP A 94 14.59 0.27 -12.53
N ALA A 95 14.18 1.50 -12.82
CA ALA A 95 13.35 1.83 -13.97
C ALA A 95 14.12 1.63 -15.29
N GLU A 96 15.40 2.02 -15.34
CA GLU A 96 16.22 1.89 -16.55
C GLU A 96 16.35 0.42 -16.94
N LYS A 97 16.72 -0.43 -15.99
CA LYS A 97 16.83 -1.88 -16.22
C LYS A 97 15.47 -2.53 -16.49
N PHE A 98 14.43 -2.11 -15.82
CA PHE A 98 13.09 -2.61 -16.12
C PHE A 98 12.66 -2.28 -17.55
N HIS A 99 12.87 -1.07 -18.03
CA HIS A 99 12.52 -0.67 -19.40
C HIS A 99 13.37 -1.41 -20.45
N GLU A 100 14.62 -1.70 -20.14
CA GLU A 100 15.52 -2.49 -21.01
C GLU A 100 15.01 -3.95 -21.17
N TYR A 101 14.58 -4.58 -20.08
CA TYR A 101 14.27 -6.02 -20.06
C TYR A 101 12.76 -6.36 -20.00
N ARG A 102 11.84 -5.39 -19.95
CA ARG A 102 10.39 -5.62 -19.74
C ARG A 102 9.73 -6.59 -20.73
N SER A 103 10.30 -6.78 -21.92
CA SER A 103 9.80 -7.68 -22.96
C SER A 103 10.55 -9.02 -22.99
N ALA A 104 11.52 -9.20 -22.11
CA ALA A 104 12.29 -10.44 -22.01
C ALA A 104 11.50 -11.52 -21.25
N PRO A 105 11.92 -12.80 -21.36
CA PRO A 105 11.41 -13.87 -20.51
C PRO A 105 11.61 -13.56 -19.02
N CYS A 106 10.76 -14.16 -18.19
CA CYS A 106 10.68 -13.85 -16.75
C CYS A 106 12.00 -14.09 -16.01
N ASP A 107 12.68 -15.18 -16.27
CA ASP A 107 13.98 -15.51 -15.70
C ASP A 107 15.06 -14.49 -16.04
N THR A 108 14.98 -13.91 -17.24
CA THR A 108 15.86 -12.82 -17.68
C THR A 108 15.55 -11.53 -16.90
N ILE A 109 14.27 -11.17 -16.75
CA ILE A 109 13.87 -10.01 -15.96
C ILE A 109 14.36 -10.15 -14.52
N GLN A 110 14.12 -11.29 -13.88
CA GLN A 110 14.56 -11.57 -12.51
C GLN A 110 16.09 -11.45 -12.35
N LYS A 111 16.84 -11.86 -13.37
CA LYS A 111 18.30 -11.85 -13.32
C LYS A 111 18.90 -10.45 -13.45
N TYR A 112 18.29 -9.61 -14.27
CA TYR A 112 18.91 -8.34 -14.70
C TYR A 112 18.21 -7.08 -14.20
N VAL A 113 16.97 -7.18 -13.67
CA VAL A 113 16.26 -6.05 -13.09
C VAL A 113 16.42 -6.06 -11.57
N PRO A 114 17.19 -5.14 -10.99
CA PRO A 114 17.38 -5.09 -9.54
C PRO A 114 16.09 -4.71 -8.81
N VAL A 115 15.78 -5.42 -7.73
CA VAL A 115 14.81 -4.97 -6.73
C VAL A 115 15.55 -4.03 -5.78
N LEU A 116 15.25 -2.73 -5.87
CA LEU A 116 15.88 -1.69 -5.06
C LEU A 116 15.36 -1.71 -3.62
N TYR A 117 14.06 -1.96 -3.46
CA TYR A 117 13.43 -2.07 -2.15
C TYR A 117 12.17 -2.92 -2.19
N ARG A 118 11.82 -3.50 -1.04
CA ARG A 118 10.63 -4.32 -0.86
C ARG A 118 9.85 -3.85 0.36
N TYR A 119 8.64 -3.38 0.14
CA TYR A 119 7.69 -3.13 1.21
C TYR A 119 6.81 -4.35 1.41
N GLN A 120 6.59 -4.73 2.67
CA GLN A 120 5.61 -5.72 3.09
C GLN A 120 4.79 -5.08 4.21
N LEU A 121 3.60 -4.62 3.87
CA LEU A 121 2.82 -3.72 4.70
C LEU A 121 1.51 -4.39 5.12
N LYS A 122 1.27 -4.43 6.42
CA LYS A 122 -0.01 -4.81 7.00
C LYS A 122 -0.91 -3.58 7.11
N LEU A 123 -2.17 -3.81 7.51
CA LEU A 123 -3.13 -2.73 7.73
C LEU A 123 -2.60 -1.71 8.74
N GLU A 124 -2.06 -2.20 9.87
CA GLU A 124 -1.54 -1.34 10.94
C GLU A 124 -0.36 -0.47 10.47
N ASP A 125 0.50 -1.01 9.61
CA ASP A 125 1.64 -0.27 9.06
C ASP A 125 1.15 0.89 8.17
N LEU A 126 0.15 0.62 7.32
CA LEU A 126 -0.44 1.63 6.44
C LEU A 126 -1.16 2.73 7.22
N GLU A 127 -1.89 2.36 8.29
CA GLU A 127 -2.54 3.33 9.18
C GLU A 127 -1.50 4.23 9.87
N GLN A 128 -0.40 3.66 10.39
CA GLN A 128 0.70 4.41 11.01
C GLN A 128 1.40 5.36 10.02
N MET A 129 1.53 4.95 8.76
CA MET A 129 2.09 5.75 7.68
C MET A 129 1.09 6.75 7.09
N ASN A 130 -0.12 6.84 7.64
CA ASN A 130 -1.21 7.65 7.10
C ASN A 130 -1.43 7.36 5.59
N TRP A 131 -1.40 6.07 5.21
CA TRP A 131 -1.60 5.55 3.85
C TRP A 131 -0.63 6.11 2.81
N THR A 132 0.56 6.56 3.27
CA THR A 132 1.60 7.14 2.43
C THR A 132 2.90 6.36 2.59
N VAL A 133 3.28 5.64 1.55
CA VAL A 133 4.55 4.88 1.47
C VAL A 133 5.59 5.74 0.78
N VAL A 134 6.74 5.97 1.40
CA VAL A 134 7.80 6.85 0.87
C VAL A 134 9.01 6.00 0.48
N TYR A 135 9.54 6.21 -0.74
CA TYR A 135 10.78 5.61 -1.22
C TYR A 135 11.83 6.68 -1.52
N PRO A 136 13.09 6.52 -1.11
CA PRO A 136 13.56 5.52 -0.14
C PRO A 136 12.94 5.73 1.24
N PRO A 137 12.87 4.68 2.09
CA PRO A 137 12.36 4.84 3.44
C PRO A 137 13.23 5.79 4.26
N GLU A 138 12.59 6.53 5.18
CA GLU A 138 13.30 7.49 6.02
C GLU A 138 14.25 6.74 6.98
N GLY A 139 15.54 7.12 6.96
CA GLY A 139 16.56 6.54 7.85
C GLY A 139 17.50 5.53 7.20
N GLU A 140 17.30 5.14 5.95
CA GLU A 140 18.24 4.34 5.16
C GLU A 140 18.99 5.25 4.17
N ASN A 141 20.01 5.97 4.64
CA ASN A 141 21.00 6.69 3.82
C ASN A 141 22.38 6.09 4.06
#